data_bcb67bf8e25bbf528b17a75c5b85fd7a
#
_entry.id   bcb67bf8e25bbf528b17a75c5b85fd7a
#
_cell.length_a   1.000
_cell.length_b   1.000
_cell.length_c   1.000
_cell.angle_alpha   90.00
_cell.angle_beta   90.00
_cell.angle_gamma   90.00
#
_symmetry.space_group_name_H-M   'P 1'
#
loop_
_entity.id
_entity.type
_entity.pdbx_description
1 polymer ?
#
loop_
_entity_poly.entity_id
_entity_poly.type
_entity_poly.pdbx_seq_one_letter_code
_entity_poly.pdbx_strand_id
1 'polypeptide(L)'
;MKFTNVKKTVLTGIVMGAALFTFNFTALPGSVNLPAVVQAAEANFTGEEAGKLYLTGQPYTGVALKDSKLYNYKEGVQGAAYTGIFTGKYLNVSTGTQAQINGVYYQNGSVFSGVTGRKYYVKGLLQSKFTGWKKVGGKIYYFTKGVAPAKGFKMLKSYTGGSTKYKYYFKEDGSLSTNLFKDWGYNKCIKTKMTIEINTQTHNVTFYLYDKKTKKYIIPAKTVLCSTSAKSNGTPRGHFFLMKTSAKRWVRVPNNNTRFYQWATRIAGTPTLVHSSVYTKYGNNKALSASYYNKLGNSNTSYCVRMQAVNAKIVYDVAKKTPKKQRTWINIIKKNKKGPFGVVKLKDTTGKLKNSVKKDPTDPVLFPGNPFSVK
;
A
#
# COMPACT_ATOMS: atom_id res chain seq x y z
N MET A 1 2.36 -19.66 -37.44
CA MET A 1 3.11 -20.79 -36.94
C MET A 1 2.15 -21.71 -36.20
N LYS A 2 1.96 -22.92 -36.72
CA LYS A 2 0.96 -23.89 -36.24
C LYS A 2 1.48 -24.58 -34.97
N PHE A 3 0.67 -24.61 -33.92
CA PHE A 3 0.94 -25.44 -32.74
C PHE A 3 0.48 -26.87 -33.01
N THR A 4 1.42 -27.80 -32.96
CA THR A 4 1.21 -29.24 -33.11
C THR A 4 0.78 -29.86 -31.79
N ASN A 5 -0.30 -30.65 -31.85
CA ASN A 5 -0.84 -31.47 -30.77
C ASN A 5 0.19 -32.47 -30.25
N VAL A 6 0.43 -32.48 -28.94
CA VAL A 6 1.15 -33.54 -28.26
C VAL A 6 0.13 -34.60 -27.81
N LYS A 7 0.23 -35.79 -28.38
CA LYS A 7 -0.57 -36.97 -28.07
C LYS A 7 -0.27 -37.46 -26.64
N LYS A 8 -1.34 -37.72 -25.87
CA LYS A 8 -1.26 -38.49 -24.63
C LYS A 8 -0.78 -39.90 -24.92
N THR A 9 0.37 -40.27 -24.42
CA THR A 9 0.83 -41.66 -24.40
C THR A 9 0.34 -42.26 -23.08
N VAL A 10 -0.57 -43.22 -23.19
CA VAL A 10 -0.99 -44.09 -22.08
C VAL A 10 0.08 -45.15 -21.95
N LEU A 11 0.77 -45.14 -20.81
CA LEU A 11 1.73 -46.22 -20.50
C LEU A 11 0.95 -47.34 -19.80
N THR A 12 0.76 -48.43 -20.52
CA THR A 12 0.17 -49.68 -20.00
C THR A 12 1.23 -50.37 -19.15
N GLY A 13 1.09 -50.32 -17.83
CA GLY A 13 1.92 -51.09 -16.91
C GLY A 13 1.50 -52.56 -16.89
N ILE A 14 2.46 -53.41 -16.95
CA ILE A 14 2.37 -54.88 -16.94
C ILE A 14 1.80 -55.34 -15.60
N VAL A 15 0.66 -56.03 -15.62
CA VAL A 15 0.09 -56.75 -14.47
C VAL A 15 0.81 -58.08 -14.33
N MET A 16 1.54 -58.29 -13.25
CA MET A 16 1.92 -59.62 -12.80
C MET A 16 1.12 -60.01 -11.55
N GLY A 17 0.36 -61.02 -11.75
CA GLY A 17 -0.21 -61.97 -10.87
C GLY A 17 -0.61 -61.63 -9.44
N ALA A 18 -1.89 -61.34 -9.20
CA ALA A 18 -2.51 -61.51 -7.90
C ALA A 18 -3.39 -62.77 -7.96
N ALA A 19 -3.16 -63.73 -7.09
CA ALA A 19 -4.02 -64.93 -6.95
C ALA A 19 -5.38 -64.53 -6.38
N LEU A 20 -6.42 -64.73 -7.19
CA LEU A 20 -7.82 -64.52 -6.75
C LEU A 20 -8.22 -65.71 -5.88
N PHE A 21 -8.38 -65.48 -4.57
CA PHE A 21 -9.17 -66.36 -3.71
C PHE A 21 -10.64 -65.90 -3.75
N THR A 22 -11.48 -66.61 -4.49
CA THR A 22 -12.92 -66.43 -4.46
C THR A 22 -13.51 -67.17 -3.27
N PHE A 23 -13.97 -66.44 -2.25
CA PHE A 23 -14.87 -66.97 -1.22
C PHE A 23 -16.31 -66.72 -1.63
N ASN A 24 -17.03 -67.83 -1.92
CA ASN A 24 -18.46 -67.79 -2.09
C ASN A 24 -19.12 -67.68 -0.71
N PHE A 25 -19.71 -66.54 -0.39
CA PHE A 25 -20.61 -66.40 0.74
C PHE A 25 -22.06 -66.45 0.26
N THR A 26 -22.80 -67.48 0.71
CA THR A 26 -24.25 -67.54 0.64
C THR A 26 -24.85 -66.45 1.53
N ALA A 27 -25.72 -65.65 0.98
CA ALA A 27 -26.35 -64.52 1.68
C ALA A 27 -27.26 -64.98 2.83
N LEU A 28 -27.01 -64.50 4.05
CA LEU A 28 -27.96 -64.49 5.17
C LEU A 28 -28.66 -63.12 5.24
N PRO A 29 -29.97 -63.06 5.54
CA PRO A 29 -30.68 -61.82 5.63
C PRO A 29 -30.45 -61.17 7.01
N GLY A 30 -29.77 -60.03 7.02
CA GLY A 30 -29.55 -59.22 8.21
C GLY A 30 -28.51 -58.17 7.88
N SER A 31 -28.92 -56.95 7.65
CA SER A 31 -28.02 -55.83 7.31
C SER A 31 -27.12 -55.49 8.48
N VAL A 32 -25.91 -56.04 8.52
CA VAL A 32 -24.82 -55.57 9.33
C VAL A 32 -24.05 -54.57 8.48
N ASN A 33 -24.05 -53.30 8.84
CA ASN A 33 -23.12 -52.30 8.29
C ASN A 33 -21.71 -52.68 8.74
N LEU A 34 -21.01 -53.43 7.94
CA LEU A 34 -19.59 -53.65 8.11
C LEU A 34 -18.86 -52.33 7.81
N PRO A 35 -17.93 -51.88 8.67
CA PRO A 35 -17.11 -50.74 8.35
C PRO A 35 -16.36 -51.03 7.03
N ALA A 36 -16.34 -50.02 6.14
CA ALA A 36 -15.60 -50.14 4.89
C ALA A 36 -14.18 -50.68 5.17
N VAL A 37 -13.86 -51.88 4.66
CA VAL A 37 -12.51 -52.39 4.73
C VAL A 37 -11.65 -51.44 3.92
N VAL A 38 -10.84 -50.65 4.59
CA VAL A 38 -9.81 -49.83 3.96
C VAL A 38 -8.80 -50.83 3.39
N GLN A 39 -8.89 -51.10 2.09
CA GLN A 39 -7.95 -51.93 1.39
C GLN A 39 -6.55 -51.35 1.57
N ALA A 40 -5.63 -52.10 2.15
CA ALA A 40 -4.25 -51.63 2.30
C ALA A 40 -3.67 -51.46 0.89
N ALA A 41 -3.06 -50.31 0.61
CA ALA A 41 -2.40 -50.06 -0.65
C ALA A 41 -1.32 -51.11 -0.90
N GLU A 42 -1.10 -51.48 -2.17
CA GLU A 42 -0.02 -52.45 -2.52
C GLU A 42 1.32 -52.04 -1.91
N ALA A 43 2.14 -52.99 -1.48
CA ALA A 43 3.36 -52.78 -0.69
C ALA A 43 4.36 -51.77 -1.30
N ASN A 44 4.28 -51.45 -2.59
CA ASN A 44 5.12 -50.50 -3.31
C ASN A 44 4.38 -49.35 -3.93
N PHE A 45 3.08 -49.18 -3.62
CA PHE A 45 2.27 -48.12 -4.20
C PHE A 45 2.72 -46.72 -3.67
N THR A 46 2.92 -45.80 -4.59
CA THR A 46 3.14 -44.38 -4.27
C THR A 46 2.19 -43.54 -5.10
N GLY A 47 1.33 -42.80 -4.44
CA GLY A 47 0.28 -41.97 -5.08
C GLY A 47 -0.96 -41.81 -4.20
N GLU A 48 -2.04 -41.24 -4.77
CA GLU A 48 -3.31 -41.13 -4.10
C GLU A 48 -4.24 -42.27 -4.42
N GLU A 49 -4.82 -42.89 -3.39
CA GLU A 49 -5.83 -43.93 -3.48
C GLU A 49 -6.87 -43.71 -2.37
N ALA A 50 -8.16 -43.81 -2.70
CA ALA A 50 -9.29 -43.64 -1.78
C ALA A 50 -9.20 -42.34 -0.94
N GLY A 51 -8.68 -41.25 -1.54
CA GLY A 51 -8.53 -39.96 -0.88
C GLY A 51 -7.36 -39.84 0.10
N LYS A 52 -6.47 -40.86 0.14
CA LYS A 52 -5.25 -40.83 0.95
C LYS A 52 -4.01 -40.91 0.06
N LEU A 53 -2.95 -40.20 0.48
CA LEU A 53 -1.64 -40.23 -0.15
C LEU A 53 -0.75 -41.31 0.50
N TYR A 54 -0.12 -42.14 -0.31
CA TYR A 54 0.80 -43.21 0.12
C TYR A 54 2.20 -42.99 -0.44
N LEU A 55 3.20 -43.45 0.30
CA LEU A 55 4.59 -43.58 -0.15
C LEU A 55 5.05 -44.98 0.17
N THR A 56 5.39 -45.76 -0.89
CA THR A 56 5.81 -47.19 -0.78
C THR A 56 4.85 -48.01 0.08
N GLY A 57 3.54 -47.93 -0.22
CA GLY A 57 2.48 -48.66 0.45
C GLY A 57 2.06 -48.16 1.83
N GLN A 58 2.77 -47.17 2.40
CA GLN A 58 2.47 -46.60 3.71
C GLN A 58 1.78 -45.26 3.61
N PRO A 59 0.78 -44.94 4.48
CA PRO A 59 0.15 -43.60 4.52
C PRO A 59 1.23 -42.52 4.74
N TYR A 60 1.29 -41.56 3.80
CA TYR A 60 2.32 -40.54 3.81
C TYR A 60 2.11 -39.49 4.91
N THR A 61 3.15 -39.22 5.68
CA THR A 61 3.19 -38.07 6.59
C THR A 61 4.37 -37.18 6.20
N GLY A 62 4.07 -35.90 5.88
CA GLY A 62 5.09 -34.95 5.44
C GLY A 62 4.51 -33.88 4.54
N VAL A 63 5.36 -33.23 3.74
CA VAL A 63 4.96 -32.19 2.79
C VAL A 63 4.92 -32.79 1.37
N ALA A 64 3.81 -32.55 0.67
CA ALA A 64 3.68 -33.03 -0.72
C ALA A 64 3.26 -31.88 -1.66
N LEU A 65 3.72 -31.95 -2.91
CA LEU A 65 3.36 -31.08 -4.01
C LEU A 65 2.17 -31.68 -4.79
N LYS A 66 1.03 -31.04 -4.70
CA LYS A 66 -0.19 -31.38 -5.45
C LYS A 66 -0.71 -30.15 -6.15
N ASP A 67 -1.06 -30.24 -7.44
CA ASP A 67 -1.58 -29.12 -8.25
C ASP A 67 -0.75 -27.84 -8.14
N SER A 68 0.59 -27.99 -8.22
CA SER A 68 1.58 -26.92 -8.09
C SER A 68 1.60 -26.19 -6.73
N LYS A 69 1.01 -26.76 -5.67
CA LYS A 69 1.01 -26.24 -4.31
C LYS A 69 1.55 -27.26 -3.31
N LEU A 70 2.27 -26.78 -2.30
CA LEU A 70 2.69 -27.62 -1.18
C LEU A 70 1.59 -27.70 -0.12
N TYR A 71 1.33 -28.91 0.35
CA TYR A 71 0.39 -29.21 1.44
C TYR A 71 1.06 -30.07 2.51
N ASN A 72 0.62 -29.92 3.75
CA ASN A 72 0.96 -30.85 4.82
C ASN A 72 0.05 -32.08 4.70
N TYR A 73 0.62 -33.26 4.91
CA TYR A 73 -0.10 -34.54 4.98
C TYR A 73 0.18 -35.20 6.33
N LYS A 74 -0.82 -35.82 6.91
CA LYS A 74 -0.70 -36.68 8.10
C LYS A 74 -1.47 -37.94 7.86
N GLU A 75 -0.79 -39.10 7.97
CA GLU A 75 -1.37 -40.44 7.77
C GLU A 75 -2.17 -40.55 6.44
N GLY A 76 -1.60 -39.99 5.37
CA GLY A 76 -2.17 -39.94 4.04
C GLY A 76 -3.23 -38.83 3.84
N VAL A 77 -3.71 -38.18 4.88
CA VAL A 77 -4.75 -37.17 4.79
C VAL A 77 -4.15 -35.80 4.51
N GLN A 78 -4.68 -35.13 3.47
CA GLN A 78 -4.27 -33.77 3.12
C GLN A 78 -4.73 -32.78 4.17
N GLY A 79 -3.80 -32.01 4.72
CA GLY A 79 -4.06 -30.90 5.62
C GLY A 79 -3.98 -29.54 4.93
N ALA A 80 -3.68 -28.50 5.71
CA ALA A 80 -3.58 -27.12 5.22
C ALA A 80 -2.44 -26.93 4.21
N ALA A 81 -2.63 -25.96 3.30
CA ALA A 81 -1.57 -25.51 2.40
C ALA A 81 -0.39 -24.93 3.18
N TYR A 82 0.83 -25.30 2.81
CA TYR A 82 2.03 -24.93 3.55
C TYR A 82 2.31 -23.45 3.52
N THR A 83 2.60 -22.87 4.68
CA THR A 83 3.04 -21.46 4.79
C THR A 83 4.27 -21.39 5.69
N GLY A 84 5.37 -20.85 5.16
CA GLY A 84 6.64 -20.76 5.87
C GLY A 84 7.85 -21.02 4.98
N ILE A 85 9.04 -21.03 5.61
CA ILE A 85 10.27 -21.47 4.93
C ILE A 85 10.29 -22.99 4.94
N PHE A 86 10.31 -23.59 3.75
CA PHE A 86 10.45 -25.04 3.60
C PHE A 86 11.90 -25.41 3.32
N THR A 87 12.41 -26.32 4.13
CA THR A 87 13.71 -27.00 3.92
C THR A 87 13.50 -28.47 4.21
N GLY A 88 13.67 -29.30 3.21
CA GLY A 88 13.46 -30.75 3.34
C GLY A 88 13.04 -31.40 2.04
N LYS A 89 12.73 -32.70 2.14
CA LYS A 89 12.15 -33.48 1.03
C LYS A 89 10.63 -33.26 0.99
N TYR A 90 10.09 -33.26 -0.19
CA TYR A 90 8.65 -33.31 -0.45
C TYR A 90 8.32 -34.38 -1.45
N LEU A 91 7.14 -34.97 -1.36
CA LEU A 91 6.61 -35.93 -2.33
C LEU A 91 5.86 -35.20 -3.44
N ASN A 92 6.22 -35.37 -4.69
CA ASN A 92 5.43 -34.93 -5.82
C ASN A 92 4.33 -35.94 -6.11
N VAL A 93 3.08 -35.57 -5.83
CA VAL A 93 1.92 -36.45 -5.95
C VAL A 93 1.73 -36.98 -7.39
N SER A 94 1.99 -36.12 -8.39
CA SER A 94 1.77 -36.48 -9.81
C SER A 94 2.80 -37.42 -10.38
N THR A 95 4.02 -37.45 -9.83
CA THR A 95 5.13 -38.27 -10.33
C THR A 95 5.52 -39.40 -9.39
N GLY A 96 5.02 -39.40 -8.16
CA GLY A 96 5.41 -40.33 -7.11
C GLY A 96 6.87 -40.20 -6.64
N THR A 97 7.56 -39.10 -7.04
CA THR A 97 8.99 -38.92 -6.73
C THR A 97 9.18 -37.93 -5.59
N GLN A 98 10.26 -38.10 -4.82
CA GLN A 98 10.69 -37.16 -3.82
C GLN A 98 11.74 -36.20 -4.38
N ALA A 99 11.61 -34.88 -4.01
CA ALA A 99 12.61 -33.89 -4.35
C ALA A 99 12.96 -33.05 -3.13
N GLN A 100 14.14 -32.40 -3.14
CA GLN A 100 14.68 -31.60 -2.06
C GLN A 100 14.47 -30.09 -2.36
N ILE A 101 14.00 -29.34 -1.37
CA ILE A 101 13.95 -27.88 -1.39
C ILE A 101 14.73 -27.36 -0.20
N ASN A 102 15.49 -26.28 -0.38
CA ASN A 102 16.28 -25.65 0.67
C ASN A 102 15.95 -24.17 0.80
N GLY A 103 15.33 -23.79 1.92
CA GLY A 103 15.17 -22.40 2.32
C GLY A 103 14.23 -21.55 1.47
N VAL A 104 13.22 -22.16 0.84
CA VAL A 104 12.24 -21.45 -0.01
C VAL A 104 10.99 -21.11 0.81
N TYR A 105 10.57 -19.85 0.80
CA TYR A 105 9.35 -19.40 1.48
C TYR A 105 8.11 -19.62 0.61
N TYR A 106 7.14 -20.29 1.17
CA TYR A 106 5.81 -20.53 0.59
C TYR A 106 4.74 -19.74 1.36
N GLN A 107 3.69 -19.36 0.68
CA GLN A 107 2.48 -18.80 1.27
C GLN A 107 1.26 -19.45 0.64
N ASN A 108 0.42 -20.08 1.46
CA ASN A 108 -0.74 -20.84 1.00
C ASN A 108 -0.37 -21.86 -0.09
N GLY A 109 0.70 -22.63 0.14
CA GLY A 109 1.21 -23.64 -0.75
C GLY A 109 2.02 -23.16 -1.95
N SER A 110 2.00 -21.87 -2.27
CA SER A 110 2.67 -21.31 -3.45
C SER A 110 3.96 -20.58 -3.10
N VAL A 111 4.94 -20.64 -4.01
CA VAL A 111 6.21 -19.89 -3.88
C VAL A 111 5.91 -18.40 -3.80
N PHE A 112 6.37 -17.77 -2.73
CA PHE A 112 6.04 -16.39 -2.42
C PHE A 112 7.03 -15.38 -3.01
N SER A 113 6.50 -14.27 -3.54
CA SER A 113 7.27 -13.06 -3.85
C SER A 113 6.59 -11.85 -3.24
N GLY A 114 7.29 -11.15 -2.35
CA GLY A 114 6.68 -10.03 -1.63
C GLY A 114 7.41 -9.70 -0.33
N VAL A 115 6.70 -9.06 0.60
CA VAL A 115 7.19 -8.74 1.95
C VAL A 115 6.30 -9.39 2.98
N THR A 116 6.89 -10.21 3.85
CA THR A 116 6.22 -10.82 5.00
C THR A 116 7.17 -10.81 6.20
N GLY A 117 6.66 -10.55 7.43
CA GLY A 117 7.48 -10.38 8.62
C GLY A 117 8.61 -9.35 8.43
N ARG A 118 8.37 -8.31 7.62
CA ARG A 118 9.35 -7.28 7.20
C ARG A 118 10.53 -7.81 6.34
N LYS A 119 10.53 -9.09 5.94
CA LYS A 119 11.54 -9.70 5.08
C LYS A 119 11.08 -9.68 3.63
N TYR A 120 11.98 -9.36 2.70
CA TYR A 120 11.71 -9.28 1.27
C TYR A 120 12.14 -10.55 0.55
N TYR A 121 11.19 -11.20 -0.09
CA TYR A 121 11.39 -12.45 -0.84
C TYR A 121 11.11 -12.24 -2.33
N VAL A 122 11.90 -12.91 -3.17
CA VAL A 122 11.67 -13.05 -4.61
C VAL A 122 11.78 -14.54 -4.95
N LYS A 123 10.73 -15.10 -5.56
CA LYS A 123 10.63 -16.53 -5.84
C LYS A 123 11.00 -17.40 -4.59
N GLY A 124 10.43 -17.03 -3.44
CA GLY A 124 10.68 -17.70 -2.16
C GLY A 124 12.03 -17.43 -1.50
N LEU A 125 12.98 -16.79 -2.18
CA LEU A 125 14.32 -16.56 -1.65
C LEU A 125 14.43 -15.18 -0.97
N LEU A 126 14.90 -15.17 0.28
CA LEU A 126 15.19 -13.94 1.00
C LEU A 126 16.27 -13.13 0.28
N GLN A 127 16.00 -11.88 0.02
CA GLN A 127 16.92 -10.96 -0.68
C GLN A 127 17.98 -10.39 0.29
N SER A 128 18.74 -11.24 0.96
CA SER A 128 19.68 -10.88 2.03
C SER A 128 20.83 -9.96 1.60
N LYS A 129 21.14 -9.87 0.31
CA LYS A 129 22.13 -8.93 -0.24
C LYS A 129 21.54 -7.58 -0.61
N PHE A 130 20.21 -7.42 -0.66
CA PHE A 130 19.57 -6.18 -1.10
C PHE A 130 19.51 -5.14 0.03
N THR A 131 20.06 -3.95 -0.24
CA THR A 131 19.94 -2.76 0.61
C THR A 131 19.51 -1.57 -0.24
N GLY A 132 18.42 -0.89 0.13
CA GLY A 132 17.91 0.25 -0.59
C GLY A 132 16.39 0.37 -0.60
N TRP A 133 15.91 1.35 -1.36
CA TRP A 133 14.49 1.59 -1.56
C TRP A 133 13.88 0.63 -2.59
N LYS A 134 12.70 0.11 -2.29
CA LYS A 134 11.92 -0.74 -3.22
C LYS A 134 10.43 -0.53 -3.00
N LYS A 135 9.67 -0.51 -4.09
CA LYS A 135 8.20 -0.57 -4.06
C LYS A 135 7.77 -2.01 -4.28
N VAL A 136 7.02 -2.57 -3.33
CA VAL A 136 6.53 -3.96 -3.36
C VAL A 136 5.07 -3.95 -2.93
N GLY A 137 4.18 -4.58 -3.71
CA GLY A 137 2.75 -4.63 -3.41
C GLY A 137 2.12 -3.24 -3.19
N GLY A 138 2.51 -2.24 -3.98
CA GLY A 138 2.02 -0.87 -3.86
C GLY A 138 2.62 -0.05 -2.70
N LYS A 139 3.28 -0.68 -1.74
CA LYS A 139 3.92 -0.06 -0.58
C LYS A 139 5.41 0.23 -0.85
N ILE A 140 5.96 1.25 -0.20
CA ILE A 140 7.38 1.63 -0.31
C ILE A 140 8.10 1.12 0.93
N TYR A 141 9.26 0.49 0.72
CA TYR A 141 10.13 -0.01 1.79
C TYR A 141 11.56 0.46 1.59
N TYR A 142 12.31 0.53 2.68
CA TYR A 142 13.77 0.61 2.65
C TYR A 142 14.32 -0.65 3.31
N PHE A 143 14.98 -1.49 2.55
CA PHE A 143 15.58 -2.71 3.09
C PHE A 143 17.04 -2.48 3.49
N THR A 144 17.45 -3.16 4.54
CA THR A 144 18.87 -3.36 4.89
C THR A 144 19.07 -4.87 4.94
N LYS A 145 19.87 -5.40 4.01
CA LYS A 145 20.09 -6.85 3.88
C LYS A 145 18.75 -7.62 3.81
N GLY A 146 17.84 -7.14 2.97
CA GLY A 146 16.52 -7.76 2.75
C GLY A 146 15.48 -7.55 3.85
N VAL A 147 15.80 -6.82 4.92
CA VAL A 147 14.89 -6.60 6.04
C VAL A 147 14.48 -5.12 6.12
N ALA A 148 13.18 -4.87 6.16
CA ALA A 148 12.62 -3.53 6.36
C ALA A 148 12.71 -3.13 7.85
N PRO A 149 12.83 -1.82 8.16
CA PRO A 149 12.97 -1.34 9.53
C PRO A 149 11.74 -1.65 10.38
N ALA A 150 11.93 -1.72 11.69
CA ALA A 150 10.84 -1.69 12.64
C ALA A 150 10.13 -0.33 12.59
N LYS A 151 8.90 -0.29 13.17
CA LYS A 151 8.13 0.94 13.33
C LYS A 151 8.95 2.04 14.00
N GLY A 152 8.88 3.25 13.43
CA GLY A 152 9.57 4.40 13.98
C GLY A 152 10.27 5.24 12.93
N PHE A 153 11.08 6.18 13.41
CA PHE A 153 11.81 7.12 12.56
C PHE A 153 13.20 6.62 12.19
N LYS A 154 13.58 6.76 10.91
CA LYS A 154 14.92 6.45 10.41
C LYS A 154 15.43 7.53 9.45
N MET A 155 16.69 7.96 9.64
CA MET A 155 17.36 8.92 8.76
C MET A 155 17.89 8.20 7.53
N LEU A 156 17.40 8.56 6.33
CA LEU A 156 17.76 7.92 5.06
C LEU A 156 17.91 8.96 3.95
N LYS A 157 18.71 8.66 2.93
CA LYS A 157 18.70 9.42 1.67
C LYS A 157 17.30 9.39 1.05
N SER A 158 16.99 10.44 0.28
CA SER A 158 15.67 10.58 -0.35
C SER A 158 15.26 9.33 -1.15
N TYR A 159 14.01 8.91 -0.96
CA TYR A 159 13.39 7.86 -1.78
C TYR A 159 13.37 8.21 -3.28
N THR A 160 13.26 9.48 -3.60
CA THR A 160 13.19 9.96 -4.98
C THR A 160 14.56 10.26 -5.61
N GLY A 161 15.63 9.86 -4.92
CA GLY A 161 17.01 10.09 -5.34
C GLY A 161 17.63 11.36 -4.76
N GLY A 162 18.90 11.57 -5.07
CA GLY A 162 19.69 12.70 -4.59
C GLY A 162 20.33 12.48 -3.21
N SER A 163 21.15 13.44 -2.78
CA SER A 163 21.95 13.38 -1.54
C SER A 163 21.18 13.81 -0.28
N THR A 164 20.04 14.49 -0.44
CA THR A 164 19.25 15.00 0.70
C THR A 164 18.78 13.85 1.58
N LYS A 165 19.06 13.95 2.88
CA LYS A 165 18.58 12.99 3.89
C LYS A 165 17.32 13.53 4.56
N TYR A 166 16.35 12.63 4.78
CA TYR A 166 15.12 12.89 5.52
C TYR A 166 14.97 11.89 6.66
N LYS A 167 14.27 12.28 7.72
CA LYS A 167 13.90 11.40 8.83
C LYS A 167 12.52 10.83 8.56
N TYR A 168 12.48 9.69 7.86
CA TYR A 168 11.27 8.98 7.47
C TYR A 168 10.67 8.16 8.61
N TYR A 169 9.34 8.03 8.62
CA TYR A 169 8.63 7.17 9.55
C TYR A 169 8.18 5.88 8.87
N PHE A 170 8.45 4.75 9.52
CA PHE A 170 8.04 3.43 9.06
C PHE A 170 6.93 2.89 9.95
N LYS A 171 5.97 2.19 9.33
CA LYS A 171 4.84 1.55 9.99
C LYS A 171 5.24 0.19 10.58
N GLU A 172 4.32 -0.48 11.25
CA GLU A 172 4.53 -1.79 11.88
C GLU A 172 5.02 -2.85 10.88
N ASP A 173 4.44 -2.86 9.68
CA ASP A 173 4.81 -3.77 8.60
C ASP A 173 6.15 -3.40 7.90
N GLY A 174 6.86 -2.40 8.39
CA GLY A 174 8.10 -1.88 7.82
C GLY A 174 7.92 -1.01 6.57
N SER A 175 6.68 -0.73 6.13
CA SER A 175 6.46 0.16 4.99
C SER A 175 6.58 1.63 5.39
N LEU A 176 7.05 2.44 4.42
CA LEU A 176 7.14 3.89 4.58
C LEU A 176 5.76 4.51 4.78
N SER A 177 5.61 5.36 5.79
CA SER A 177 4.47 6.26 5.88
C SER A 177 4.65 7.44 4.92
N THR A 178 3.71 7.62 4.01
CA THR A 178 3.62 8.81 3.13
C THR A 178 2.59 9.82 3.63
N ASN A 179 1.92 9.51 4.76
CA ASN A 179 0.95 10.38 5.41
C ASN A 179 1.02 10.26 6.94
N LEU A 180 1.94 11.00 7.55
CA LEU A 180 2.13 11.03 9.00
C LEU A 180 0.91 11.52 9.78
N PHE A 181 0.09 12.40 9.20
CA PHE A 181 -1.14 12.85 9.84
C PHE A 181 -2.08 11.68 10.13
N LYS A 182 -2.04 10.62 9.29
CA LYS A 182 -2.78 9.38 9.52
C LYS A 182 -2.00 8.41 10.41
N ASP A 183 -0.75 8.10 10.03
CA ASP A 183 -0.01 6.94 10.56
C ASP A 183 0.68 7.21 11.90
N TRP A 184 1.02 8.48 12.21
CA TRP A 184 1.61 8.90 13.48
C TRP A 184 0.64 9.67 14.37
N GLY A 185 -0.38 10.30 13.76
CA GLY A 185 -1.48 10.99 14.41
C GLY A 185 -1.58 12.47 14.06
N TYR A 186 -2.81 12.89 13.72
CA TYR A 186 -3.11 14.25 13.28
C TYR A 186 -2.70 15.31 14.32
N ASN A 187 -3.16 15.16 15.57
CA ASN A 187 -2.87 16.12 16.63
C ASN A 187 -1.38 16.17 16.99
N LYS A 188 -0.65 15.06 16.90
CA LYS A 188 0.81 15.05 17.09
C LYS A 188 1.50 15.88 16.03
N CYS A 189 1.11 15.71 14.75
CA CYS A 189 1.67 16.49 13.65
C CYS A 189 1.37 17.97 13.80
N ILE A 190 0.10 18.35 14.07
CA ILE A 190 -0.34 19.76 14.18
C ILE A 190 0.33 20.48 15.37
N LYS A 191 0.59 19.79 16.49
CA LYS A 191 1.29 20.36 17.65
C LYS A 191 2.80 20.46 17.46
N THR A 192 3.38 19.75 16.49
CA THR A 192 4.81 19.81 16.18
C THR A 192 5.11 21.02 15.29
N LYS A 193 6.22 21.73 15.57
CA LYS A 193 6.68 22.83 14.68
C LYS A 193 6.78 22.32 13.24
N MET A 194 6.27 23.09 12.29
CA MET A 194 6.15 22.68 10.90
C MET A 194 6.59 23.79 9.95
N THR A 195 7.16 23.40 8.81
CA THR A 195 7.30 24.25 7.63
C THR A 195 6.57 23.62 6.44
N ILE A 196 6.14 24.43 5.52
CA ILE A 196 5.39 24.03 4.33
C ILE A 196 6.19 24.47 3.11
N GLU A 197 6.55 23.53 2.26
CA GLU A 197 7.19 23.81 0.97
C GLU A 197 6.15 23.69 -0.15
N ILE A 198 6.00 24.75 -0.93
CA ILE A 198 5.12 24.81 -2.11
C ILE A 198 6.01 24.87 -3.35
N ASN A 199 5.99 23.84 -4.17
CA ASN A 199 6.74 23.82 -5.42
C ASN A 199 5.80 24.12 -6.60
N THR A 200 5.91 25.32 -7.16
CA THR A 200 5.06 25.78 -8.27
C THR A 200 5.38 25.11 -9.61
N GLN A 201 6.55 24.49 -9.75
CA GLN A 201 6.92 23.74 -10.96
C GLN A 201 6.27 22.36 -11.00
N THR A 202 6.21 21.67 -9.85
CA THR A 202 5.63 20.32 -9.74
C THR A 202 4.18 20.34 -9.26
N HIS A 203 3.65 21.51 -8.91
CA HIS A 203 2.32 21.71 -8.31
C HIS A 203 2.09 20.80 -7.08
N ASN A 204 3.09 20.74 -6.22
CA ASN A 204 3.02 19.96 -5.00
C ASN A 204 3.32 20.81 -3.77
N VAL A 205 2.68 20.42 -2.66
CA VAL A 205 2.96 20.96 -1.33
C VAL A 205 3.47 19.83 -0.46
N THR A 206 4.60 20.05 0.21
CA THR A 206 5.15 19.10 1.19
C THR A 206 5.18 19.73 2.58
N PHE A 207 4.65 19.01 3.55
CA PHE A 207 4.67 19.36 4.96
C PHE A 207 5.89 18.70 5.62
N TYR A 208 6.73 19.50 6.31
CA TYR A 208 7.89 19.00 7.04
C TYR A 208 7.78 19.35 8.52
N LEU A 209 7.88 18.35 9.38
CA LEU A 209 7.95 18.55 10.82
C LEU A 209 9.39 18.80 11.26
N TYR A 210 9.51 19.56 12.36
CA TYR A 210 10.77 19.88 13.00
C TYR A 210 11.30 18.68 13.79
N ASP A 211 12.54 18.31 13.53
CA ASP A 211 13.28 17.33 14.33
C ASP A 211 14.08 18.03 15.42
N LYS A 212 13.71 17.82 16.68
CA LYS A 212 14.37 18.43 17.84
C LYS A 212 15.85 18.07 17.94
N LYS A 213 16.23 16.84 17.55
CA LYS A 213 17.61 16.34 17.65
C LYS A 213 18.54 17.08 16.68
N THR A 214 18.13 17.23 15.44
CA THR A 214 18.93 17.89 14.39
C THR A 214 18.68 19.38 14.27
N LYS A 215 17.66 19.90 14.98
CA LYS A 215 17.19 21.29 14.90
C LYS A 215 16.80 21.71 13.46
N LYS A 216 16.26 20.78 12.65
CA LYS A 216 15.93 21.00 11.23
C LYS A 216 14.52 20.49 10.89
N TYR A 217 13.92 21.03 9.83
CA TYR A 217 12.66 20.55 9.26
C TYR A 217 12.93 19.45 8.23
N ILE A 218 13.13 18.23 8.69
CA ILE A 218 13.57 17.08 7.88
C ILE A 218 12.68 15.86 7.99
N ILE A 219 11.57 15.94 8.73
CA ILE A 219 10.59 14.86 8.85
C ILE A 219 9.48 15.12 7.85
N PRO A 220 9.45 14.48 6.67
CA PRO A 220 8.38 14.67 5.72
C PRO A 220 7.10 14.04 6.26
N ALA A 221 6.06 14.85 6.41
CA ALA A 221 4.77 14.40 6.94
C ALA A 221 3.81 13.96 5.84
N LYS A 222 3.74 14.72 4.75
CA LYS A 222 2.88 14.42 3.60
C LYS A 222 3.29 15.28 2.40
N THR A 223 3.18 14.73 1.20
CA THR A 223 3.20 15.50 -0.05
C THR A 223 1.84 15.42 -0.72
N VAL A 224 1.32 16.54 -1.18
CA VAL A 224 -0.02 16.65 -1.78
C VAL A 224 0.01 17.52 -3.02
N LEU A 225 -0.94 17.31 -3.94
CA LEU A 225 -1.07 18.15 -5.11
C LEU A 225 -1.68 19.52 -4.76
N CYS A 226 -1.32 20.53 -5.53
CA CYS A 226 -1.94 21.86 -5.49
C CYS A 226 -2.06 22.46 -6.89
N SER A 227 -2.78 23.55 -7.01
CA SER A 227 -2.71 24.44 -8.19
C SER A 227 -2.15 25.79 -7.77
N THR A 228 -1.35 26.36 -8.64
CA THR A 228 -0.72 27.69 -8.44
C THR A 228 -0.97 28.56 -9.66
N SER A 229 -0.46 29.78 -9.68
CA SER A 229 -0.57 30.68 -10.83
C SER A 229 0.39 30.32 -11.96
N ALA A 230 -0.05 30.49 -13.19
CA ALA A 230 0.82 30.48 -14.37
C ALA A 230 1.56 31.81 -14.58
N LYS A 231 0.99 32.92 -14.06
CA LYS A 231 1.51 34.26 -14.26
C LYS A 231 2.85 34.45 -13.54
N SER A 232 3.76 35.23 -14.11
CA SER A 232 5.07 35.54 -13.53
C SER A 232 4.95 36.26 -12.19
N ASN A 233 3.99 37.17 -12.08
CA ASN A 233 3.65 37.94 -10.87
C ASN A 233 2.53 37.31 -10.04
N GLY A 234 2.21 36.01 -10.25
CA GLY A 234 1.13 35.31 -9.58
C GLY A 234 1.51 34.79 -8.20
N THR A 235 1.57 33.47 -8.01
CA THR A 235 1.98 32.88 -6.73
C THR A 235 3.44 33.26 -6.43
N PRO A 236 3.72 34.06 -5.36
CA PRO A 236 5.05 34.61 -5.10
C PRO A 236 6.03 33.50 -4.74
N ARG A 237 7.34 33.75 -4.98
CA ARG A 237 8.44 32.87 -4.55
C ARG A 237 9.17 33.50 -3.38
N GLY A 238 9.71 32.65 -2.49
CA GLY A 238 10.47 33.13 -1.33
C GLY A 238 10.02 32.50 -0.02
N HIS A 239 10.46 33.08 1.07
CA HIS A 239 10.14 32.70 2.43
C HIS A 239 9.06 33.58 3.02
N PHE A 240 7.98 32.98 3.46
CA PHE A 240 6.83 33.64 4.04
C PHE A 240 6.36 32.91 5.30
N PHE A 241 5.28 33.38 5.93
CA PHE A 241 4.63 32.67 7.00
C PHE A 241 3.09 32.74 6.89
N LEU A 242 2.41 31.82 7.54
CA LEU A 242 0.95 31.81 7.60
C LEU A 242 0.43 32.86 8.58
N MET A 243 -0.59 33.59 8.18
CA MET A 243 -1.30 34.54 9.05
C MET A 243 -2.42 33.84 9.81
N LYS A 244 -2.25 33.65 11.13
CA LYS A 244 -3.27 33.04 12.02
C LYS A 244 -4.60 33.77 11.99
N THR A 245 -4.56 35.11 12.02
CA THR A 245 -5.75 35.98 12.03
C THR A 245 -6.60 35.89 10.77
N SER A 246 -5.98 35.54 9.64
CA SER A 246 -6.64 35.38 8.34
C SER A 246 -7.13 33.95 8.05
N ALA A 247 -6.95 33.01 8.97
CA ALA A 247 -7.45 31.66 8.80
C ALA A 247 -8.98 31.64 9.01
N LYS A 248 -9.74 31.53 7.90
CA LYS A 248 -11.20 31.52 7.86
C LYS A 248 -11.74 30.20 7.31
N ARG A 249 -12.83 29.72 7.91
CA ARG A 249 -13.49 28.48 7.46
C ARG A 249 -14.08 28.62 6.04
N TRP A 250 -14.66 29.80 5.76
CA TRP A 250 -15.21 30.14 4.46
C TRP A 250 -14.79 31.56 4.07
N VAL A 251 -14.50 31.75 2.79
CA VAL A 251 -14.14 33.05 2.20
C VAL A 251 -14.80 33.16 0.83
N ARG A 252 -15.34 34.36 0.55
CA ARG A 252 -15.80 34.76 -0.78
C ARG A 252 -14.58 35.10 -1.65
N VAL A 253 -14.61 34.74 -2.91
CA VAL A 253 -13.60 35.18 -3.89
C VAL A 253 -13.78 36.71 -4.08
N PRO A 254 -12.72 37.52 -3.98
CA PRO A 254 -12.81 38.97 -4.27
C PRO A 254 -13.45 39.22 -5.63
N ASN A 255 -14.36 40.18 -5.69
CA ASN A 255 -15.08 40.60 -6.90
C ASN A 255 -15.89 39.50 -7.59
N ASN A 256 -16.24 38.42 -6.85
CA ASN A 256 -17.06 37.35 -7.38
C ASN A 256 -18.04 36.80 -6.34
N ASN A 257 -19.34 37.05 -6.56
CA ASN A 257 -20.38 36.67 -5.63
C ASN A 257 -20.85 35.23 -5.72
N THR A 258 -20.35 34.48 -6.68
CA THR A 258 -20.76 33.06 -6.96
C THR A 258 -19.68 32.03 -6.68
N ARG A 259 -18.52 32.46 -6.14
CA ARG A 259 -17.38 31.56 -5.87
C ARG A 259 -16.88 31.74 -4.44
N PHE A 260 -16.69 30.60 -3.80
CA PHE A 260 -16.30 30.50 -2.39
C PHE A 260 -15.23 29.45 -2.18
N TYR A 261 -14.41 29.66 -1.15
CA TYR A 261 -13.40 28.72 -0.69
C TYR A 261 -13.65 28.33 0.76
N GLN A 262 -13.25 27.14 1.14
CA GLN A 262 -13.19 26.75 2.54
C GLN A 262 -11.73 26.53 2.98
N TRP A 263 -11.51 26.58 4.30
CA TRP A 263 -10.19 26.39 4.92
C TRP A 263 -9.12 27.34 4.37
N ALA A 264 -9.49 28.61 4.20
CA ALA A 264 -8.61 29.61 3.62
C ALA A 264 -7.66 30.21 4.66
N THR A 265 -6.38 30.36 4.31
CA THR A 265 -5.35 30.98 5.14
C THR A 265 -4.44 31.84 4.27
N ARG A 266 -4.23 33.11 4.65
CA ARG A 266 -3.36 34.04 3.92
C ARG A 266 -1.89 33.79 4.22
N ILE A 267 -1.07 33.93 3.19
CA ILE A 267 0.39 34.02 3.29
C ILE A 267 0.73 35.49 3.55
N ALA A 268 1.45 35.77 4.64
CA ALA A 268 1.77 37.11 5.08
C ALA A 268 2.54 37.91 4.02
N GLY A 269 2.22 39.22 3.91
CA GLY A 269 2.85 40.11 2.93
C GLY A 269 2.46 39.89 1.48
N THR A 270 1.44 39.02 1.22
CA THR A 270 1.02 38.70 -0.14
C THR A 270 -0.49 38.66 -0.30
N PRO A 271 -1.04 38.78 -1.52
CA PRO A 271 -2.47 38.56 -1.79
C PRO A 271 -2.84 37.08 -1.78
N THR A 272 -1.87 36.17 -1.63
CA THR A 272 -2.02 34.72 -1.80
C THR A 272 -2.76 34.08 -0.63
N LEU A 273 -3.81 33.32 -0.93
CA LEU A 273 -4.46 32.41 0.00
C LEU A 273 -4.08 30.96 -0.35
N VAL A 274 -3.89 30.15 0.69
CA VAL A 274 -3.95 28.68 0.58
C VAL A 274 -5.37 28.26 0.96
N HIS A 275 -6.08 27.54 0.07
CA HIS A 275 -7.49 27.21 0.27
C HIS A 275 -7.92 25.94 -0.46
N SER A 276 -9.14 25.46 -0.20
CA SER A 276 -9.77 24.33 -0.90
C SER A 276 -10.05 24.62 -2.38
N SER A 277 -10.65 23.66 -3.08
CA SER A 277 -11.25 23.93 -4.40
C SER A 277 -12.43 24.92 -4.28
N VAL A 278 -13.02 25.30 -5.42
CA VAL A 278 -14.09 26.31 -5.52
C VAL A 278 -15.45 25.70 -5.24
N TYR A 279 -16.28 26.43 -4.48
CA TYR A 279 -17.68 26.14 -4.21
C TYR A 279 -18.58 27.25 -4.78
N THR A 280 -19.80 26.90 -5.19
CA THR A 280 -20.79 27.81 -5.78
C THR A 280 -21.76 28.41 -4.77
N LYS A 281 -21.76 27.95 -3.51
CA LYS A 281 -22.57 28.50 -2.41
C LYS A 281 -21.73 28.65 -1.14
N TYR A 282 -21.84 29.82 -0.46
CA TYR A 282 -21.18 30.09 0.81
C TYR A 282 -21.66 29.11 1.89
N GLY A 283 -20.75 28.57 2.69
CA GLY A 283 -21.09 27.69 3.80
C GLY A 283 -21.53 26.28 3.40
N ASN A 284 -21.70 25.99 2.12
CA ASN A 284 -22.25 24.71 1.66
C ASN A 284 -21.17 23.76 1.10
N ASN A 285 -20.81 22.74 1.87
CA ASN A 285 -19.86 21.69 1.46
C ASN A 285 -20.38 20.81 0.31
N LYS A 286 -21.70 20.82 0.04
CA LYS A 286 -22.35 20.06 -1.04
C LYS A 286 -22.50 20.88 -2.33
N ALA A 287 -21.77 22.00 -2.46
CA ALA A 287 -21.81 22.89 -3.63
C ALA A 287 -20.45 23.04 -4.32
N LEU A 288 -19.64 21.96 -4.34
CA LEU A 288 -18.37 21.92 -5.03
C LEU A 288 -18.52 22.11 -6.55
N SER A 289 -17.63 22.90 -7.16
CA SER A 289 -17.47 22.96 -8.59
C SER A 289 -16.47 21.87 -9.06
N ALA A 290 -16.99 20.79 -9.68
CA ALA A 290 -16.18 19.72 -10.21
C ALA A 290 -15.19 20.20 -11.28
N SER A 291 -15.56 21.18 -12.12
CA SER A 291 -14.69 21.76 -13.15
C SER A 291 -13.44 22.41 -12.55
N TYR A 292 -13.56 23.14 -11.45
CA TYR A 292 -12.40 23.70 -10.73
C TYR A 292 -11.60 22.64 -9.97
N TYR A 293 -12.27 21.62 -9.43
CA TYR A 293 -11.60 20.50 -8.78
C TYR A 293 -10.72 19.72 -9.76
N ASN A 294 -11.24 19.45 -10.94
CA ASN A 294 -10.55 18.70 -11.99
C ASN A 294 -9.32 19.43 -12.57
N LYS A 295 -9.18 20.71 -12.31
CA LYS A 295 -8.00 21.52 -12.63
C LYS A 295 -6.91 21.48 -11.56
N LEU A 296 -7.08 20.73 -10.47
CA LEU A 296 -6.03 20.55 -9.45
C LEU A 296 -4.78 19.89 -10.06
N GLY A 297 -3.61 20.38 -9.66
CA GLY A 297 -2.32 19.92 -10.20
C GLY A 297 -1.83 20.73 -11.41
N ASN A 298 -2.50 21.82 -11.79
CA ASN A 298 -2.13 22.66 -12.91
C ASN A 298 -1.98 24.14 -12.52
N SER A 299 -1.34 24.93 -13.37
CA SER A 299 -1.23 26.39 -13.24
C SER A 299 -2.53 27.06 -13.71
N ASN A 300 -3.49 27.23 -12.81
CA ASN A 300 -4.83 27.77 -13.16
C ASN A 300 -5.47 28.63 -12.04
N THR A 301 -4.66 29.25 -11.19
CA THR A 301 -5.09 30.23 -10.23
C THR A 301 -4.53 31.62 -10.60
N SER A 302 -5.11 32.71 -10.06
CA SER A 302 -4.54 34.05 -10.24
C SER A 302 -3.30 34.25 -9.36
N TYR A 303 -3.42 34.01 -8.05
CA TYR A 303 -2.35 34.15 -7.05
C TYR A 303 -2.31 32.97 -6.07
N CYS A 304 -3.47 32.35 -5.83
CA CYS A 304 -3.69 31.45 -4.71
C CYS A 304 -3.08 30.07 -4.93
N VAL A 305 -2.93 29.34 -3.82
CA VAL A 305 -2.58 27.93 -3.78
C VAL A 305 -3.85 27.14 -3.48
N ARG A 306 -4.40 26.46 -4.48
CA ARG A 306 -5.63 25.68 -4.38
C ARG A 306 -5.31 24.21 -4.15
N MET A 307 -5.99 23.57 -3.19
CA MET A 307 -5.77 22.21 -2.76
C MET A 307 -7.09 21.43 -2.65
N GLN A 308 -7.01 20.13 -2.39
CA GLN A 308 -8.15 19.34 -1.90
C GLN A 308 -8.54 19.81 -0.48
N ALA A 309 -9.82 19.66 -0.12
CA ALA A 309 -10.37 20.20 1.14
C ALA A 309 -9.60 19.71 2.40
N VAL A 310 -9.30 18.43 2.49
CA VAL A 310 -8.53 17.85 3.61
C VAL A 310 -7.15 18.51 3.76
N ASN A 311 -6.47 18.78 2.66
CA ASN A 311 -5.13 19.32 2.67
C ASN A 311 -5.13 20.83 3.01
N ALA A 312 -6.13 21.57 2.52
CA ALA A 312 -6.36 22.96 2.91
C ALA A 312 -6.69 23.06 4.41
N LYS A 313 -7.46 22.11 4.96
CA LYS A 313 -7.73 22.02 6.40
C LYS A 313 -6.46 21.83 7.23
N ILE A 314 -5.51 21.02 6.76
CA ILE A 314 -4.21 20.88 7.47
C ILE A 314 -3.54 22.25 7.59
N VAL A 315 -3.45 23.04 6.51
CA VAL A 315 -2.84 24.37 6.52
C VAL A 315 -3.59 25.32 7.47
N TYR A 316 -4.92 25.30 7.41
CA TYR A 316 -5.79 26.08 8.29
C TYR A 316 -5.58 25.72 9.78
N ASP A 317 -5.57 24.43 10.13
CA ASP A 317 -5.41 23.98 11.51
C ASP A 317 -4.00 24.29 12.03
N VAL A 318 -2.97 24.12 11.21
CA VAL A 318 -1.61 24.52 11.57
C VAL A 318 -1.54 26.01 11.87
N ALA A 319 -2.12 26.86 11.03
CA ALA A 319 -2.17 28.31 11.26
C ALA A 319 -2.91 28.66 12.55
N LYS A 320 -4.08 28.07 12.78
CA LYS A 320 -4.92 28.32 13.98
C LYS A 320 -4.25 27.86 15.28
N LYS A 321 -3.58 26.71 15.27
CA LYS A 321 -2.97 26.10 16.46
C LYS A 321 -1.55 26.57 16.74
N THR A 322 -0.89 27.27 15.80
CA THR A 322 0.43 27.85 16.04
C THR A 322 0.35 28.90 17.15
N PRO A 323 1.18 28.80 18.20
CA PRO A 323 1.24 29.80 19.28
C PRO A 323 1.51 31.21 18.75
N LYS A 324 1.02 32.25 19.44
CA LYS A 324 1.16 33.67 18.99
C LYS A 324 2.62 34.06 18.73
N LYS A 325 3.56 33.59 19.56
CA LYS A 325 4.99 33.88 19.44
C LYS A 325 5.75 33.00 18.41
N GLN A 326 5.05 32.03 17.76
CA GLN A 326 5.63 31.12 16.79
C GLN A 326 5.04 31.36 15.41
N ARG A 327 5.85 31.23 14.37
CA ARG A 327 5.42 31.34 12.97
C ARG A 327 5.48 29.96 12.30
N THR A 328 4.47 29.66 11.47
CA THR A 328 4.56 28.54 10.52
C THR A 328 5.10 29.08 9.21
N TRP A 329 6.33 28.70 8.90
CA TRP A 329 7.01 29.16 7.70
C TRP A 329 6.48 28.43 6.46
N ILE A 330 6.41 29.18 5.35
CA ILE A 330 6.14 28.68 4.01
C ILE A 330 7.32 29.01 3.11
N ASN A 331 7.85 28.02 2.42
CA ASN A 331 8.87 28.20 1.39
C ASN A 331 8.23 27.93 0.02
N ILE A 332 8.14 28.95 -0.83
CA ILE A 332 7.57 28.81 -2.18
C ILE A 332 8.69 28.82 -3.20
N ILE A 333 8.85 27.69 -3.89
CA ILE A 333 9.94 27.45 -4.85
C ILE A 333 9.39 27.12 -6.24
N LYS A 334 10.24 27.30 -7.26
CA LYS A 334 10.00 26.79 -8.62
C LYS A 334 11.21 25.95 -9.02
N LYS A 335 11.15 24.64 -8.78
CA LYS A 335 12.26 23.72 -9.06
C LYS A 335 11.73 22.42 -9.66
N ASN A 336 12.40 21.91 -10.67
CA ASN A 336 12.13 20.56 -11.20
C ASN A 336 12.76 19.49 -10.28
N LYS A 337 12.33 19.50 -9.01
CA LYS A 337 12.80 18.58 -7.98
C LYS A 337 11.61 17.84 -7.37
N LYS A 338 11.68 16.53 -7.38
CA LYS A 338 10.70 15.70 -6.70
C LYS A 338 10.85 15.86 -5.18
N GLY A 339 9.73 15.95 -4.48
CA GLY A 339 9.72 15.93 -3.01
C GLY A 339 10.10 14.55 -2.45
N PRO A 340 10.17 14.41 -1.10
CA PRO A 340 10.61 13.18 -0.43
C PRO A 340 9.74 11.96 -0.73
N PHE A 341 8.49 12.17 -1.17
CA PHE A 341 7.55 11.10 -1.54
C PHE A 341 7.23 11.08 -3.05
N GLY A 342 7.97 11.85 -3.85
CA GLY A 342 7.70 11.99 -5.28
C GLY A 342 6.76 13.15 -5.61
N VAL A 343 6.20 13.10 -6.83
CA VAL A 343 5.19 14.05 -7.32
C VAL A 343 3.83 13.39 -7.23
N VAL A 344 2.89 14.03 -6.57
CA VAL A 344 1.50 13.59 -6.44
C VAL A 344 0.67 14.25 -7.54
N LYS A 345 -0.07 13.47 -8.30
CA LYS A 345 -1.01 13.92 -9.34
C LYS A 345 -2.45 13.63 -8.93
N LEU A 346 -3.42 14.27 -9.55
CA LEU A 346 -4.84 14.08 -9.22
C LEU A 346 -5.28 12.60 -9.39
N LYS A 347 -4.77 11.91 -10.41
CA LYS A 347 -5.02 10.47 -10.63
C LYS A 347 -4.51 9.56 -9.50
N ASP A 348 -3.51 10.00 -8.76
CA ASP A 348 -2.92 9.25 -7.64
C ASP A 348 -3.70 9.45 -6.34
N THR A 349 -4.76 10.26 -6.36
CA THR A 349 -5.64 10.56 -5.23
C THR A 349 -7.08 10.14 -5.55
N THR A 350 -7.96 11.10 -5.80
CA THR A 350 -9.39 10.86 -6.07
C THR A 350 -9.71 10.69 -7.56
N GLY A 351 -8.77 11.01 -8.44
CA GLY A 351 -9.03 11.14 -9.87
C GLY A 351 -9.88 12.37 -10.21
N LYS A 352 -10.30 12.48 -11.47
CA LYS A 352 -11.25 13.50 -11.93
C LYS A 352 -12.66 13.15 -11.48
N LEU A 353 -13.45 14.16 -11.15
CA LEU A 353 -14.85 14.05 -10.76
C LEU A 353 -15.77 14.23 -11.98
N LYS A 354 -16.87 13.49 -12.03
CA LYS A 354 -17.97 13.77 -12.96
C LYS A 354 -18.61 15.12 -12.62
N ASN A 355 -19.14 15.84 -13.62
CA ASN A 355 -19.76 17.18 -13.41
C ASN A 355 -20.96 17.16 -12.44
N SER A 356 -21.63 16.01 -12.31
CA SER A 356 -22.70 15.79 -11.33
C SER A 356 -22.22 15.75 -9.88
N VAL A 357 -20.92 15.51 -9.62
CA VAL A 357 -20.38 15.44 -8.27
C VAL A 357 -20.25 16.84 -7.67
N LYS A 358 -21.00 17.11 -6.60
CA LYS A 358 -21.05 18.38 -5.89
C LYS A 358 -20.37 18.34 -4.51
N LYS A 359 -19.64 17.29 -4.19
CA LYS A 359 -18.93 17.10 -2.92
C LYS A 359 -17.45 16.87 -3.19
N ASP A 360 -16.55 17.51 -2.42
CA ASP A 360 -15.13 17.14 -2.43
C ASP A 360 -14.98 15.78 -1.73
N PRO A 361 -14.48 14.73 -2.41
CA PRO A 361 -14.35 13.40 -1.80
C PRO A 361 -13.39 13.36 -0.61
N THR A 362 -12.58 14.41 -0.45
CA THR A 362 -11.62 14.54 0.65
C THR A 362 -12.12 15.47 1.76
N ASP A 363 -13.34 16.02 1.66
CA ASP A 363 -13.85 16.95 2.67
C ASP A 363 -14.04 16.25 4.01
N PRO A 364 -13.27 16.60 5.05
CA PRO A 364 -13.31 15.90 6.34
C PRO A 364 -14.61 16.16 7.13
N VAL A 365 -15.43 17.12 6.72
CA VAL A 365 -16.75 17.39 7.30
C VAL A 365 -17.80 16.44 6.72
N LEU A 366 -17.74 16.20 5.40
CA LEU A 366 -18.68 15.32 4.72
C LEU A 366 -18.30 13.83 4.86
N PHE A 367 -17.00 13.54 4.95
CA PHE A 367 -16.46 12.19 4.93
C PHE A 367 -15.44 11.99 6.06
N PRO A 368 -15.86 12.00 7.32
CA PRO A 368 -14.94 11.97 8.46
C PRO A 368 -14.14 10.65 8.59
N GLY A 369 -14.62 9.56 7.97
CA GLY A 369 -13.95 8.25 7.94
C GLY A 369 -13.20 7.93 6.65
N ASN A 370 -13.19 8.85 5.67
CA ASN A 370 -12.53 8.62 4.39
C ASN A 370 -11.00 8.43 4.58
N PRO A 371 -10.35 7.48 3.89
CA PRO A 371 -8.90 7.27 3.95
C PRO A 371 -8.09 8.51 3.53
N PHE A 372 -8.68 9.45 2.78
CA PHE A 372 -8.09 10.76 2.48
C PHE A 372 -8.30 11.77 3.61
N SER A 373 -9.33 11.58 4.44
CA SER A 373 -9.57 12.46 5.59
C SER A 373 -8.56 12.14 6.70
N VAL A 374 -8.03 13.18 7.31
CA VAL A 374 -7.19 13.09 8.51
C VAL A 374 -8.08 13.46 9.68
N LYS A 375 -8.36 12.50 10.54
CA LYS A 375 -8.98 12.75 11.84
C LYS A 375 -7.91 12.99 12.89
#